data_1869769e5a4376ff7187eacad1c027fa
#
_entry.id   1869769e5a4376ff7187eacad1c027fa
#
_cell.length_a   1.000
_cell.length_b   1.000
_cell.length_c   1.000
_cell.angle_alpha   90.00
_cell.angle_beta   90.00
_cell.angle_gamma   90.00
#
_symmetry.space_group_name_H-M   'P 1'
#
loop_
_entity.id
_entity.type
_entity.pdbx_description
1 polymer ?
#
loop_
_entity_poly.entity_id
_entity_poly.type
_entity_poly.pdbx_seq_one_letter_code
_entity_poly.pdbx_strand_id
1 'polypeptide(L)'
;AYQPLGRNAPPEVKNTQWIRNGIDNFVLARLEAAGIDPSEEADRHTLIKRLFYDLIGLPPEPEQVDPFVDDRSPDAYEKLVNRLLASPRFGERWGRHWLDKARFADSDGYEKDNPRPDAWRWRDWVIDAVNRDMPFDEFTVRQLAGDLLPEAGPIDRLATAFHRQTLTNTEGGVDQEEFRVAAVKDRVDTTGAIWLGLTVGCAQCHSHKYDQITQREYYQLFAFFNNGDEATAEVPTSDEATARYEEAKKKHDAKSA
;
A
#
# COMPACT_ATOMS: atom_id res chain seq x y z
N ALA A 1 -10.30 0.18 -24.20
CA ALA A 1 -8.89 0.11 -24.57
C ALA A 1 -8.10 1.15 -23.80
N TYR A 2 -6.91 0.81 -23.36
CA TYR A 2 -6.01 1.69 -22.61
C TYR A 2 -5.61 2.87 -23.49
N GLN A 3 -5.71 4.07 -22.94
CA GLN A 3 -5.27 5.31 -23.57
C GLN A 3 -4.18 5.94 -22.71
N PRO A 4 -3.18 6.59 -23.32
CA PRO A 4 -2.24 7.39 -22.55
C PRO A 4 -2.98 8.44 -21.70
N LEU A 5 -2.46 8.73 -20.51
CA LEU A 5 -3.03 9.77 -19.66
C LEU A 5 -2.97 11.12 -20.37
N GLY A 6 -4.13 11.73 -20.58
CA GLY A 6 -4.27 13.09 -21.11
C GLY A 6 -4.29 14.12 -19.97
N ARG A 7 -3.83 15.34 -20.26
CA ARG A 7 -4.03 16.50 -19.39
C ARG A 7 -5.33 17.18 -19.80
N ASN A 8 -6.44 16.85 -19.12
CA ASN A 8 -7.70 17.55 -19.33
C ASN A 8 -7.70 18.84 -18.52
N ALA A 9 -7.95 19.97 -19.19
CA ALA A 9 -8.19 21.23 -18.49
C ALA A 9 -9.49 21.10 -17.65
N PRO A 10 -9.52 21.69 -16.44
CA PRO A 10 -10.76 21.77 -15.67
C PRO A 10 -11.86 22.46 -16.50
N PRO A 11 -13.09 21.93 -16.53
CA PRO A 11 -14.19 22.55 -17.27
C PRO A 11 -14.58 23.91 -16.68
N GLU A 12 -15.09 24.79 -17.54
CA GLU A 12 -15.69 26.03 -17.08
C GLU A 12 -17.04 25.73 -16.39
N VAL A 13 -17.31 26.45 -15.31
CA VAL A 13 -18.54 26.32 -14.51
C VAL A 13 -19.09 27.69 -14.12
N LYS A 14 -20.37 27.75 -13.79
CA LYS A 14 -21.07 29.01 -13.49
C LYS A 14 -20.76 29.52 -12.08
N ASN A 15 -20.83 28.63 -11.08
CA ASN A 15 -20.60 28.98 -9.67
C ASN A 15 -19.12 28.85 -9.28
N THR A 16 -18.29 29.77 -9.76
CA THR A 16 -16.84 29.77 -9.48
C THR A 16 -16.49 30.00 -8.00
N GLN A 17 -17.41 30.54 -7.19
CA GLN A 17 -17.18 30.78 -5.76
C GLN A 17 -17.17 29.49 -4.94
N TRP A 18 -17.78 28.42 -5.42
CA TRP A 18 -17.80 27.13 -4.76
C TRP A 18 -16.47 26.35 -4.92
N ILE A 19 -15.67 26.70 -5.94
CA ILE A 19 -14.44 26.00 -6.32
C ILE A 19 -13.33 26.31 -5.31
N ARG A 20 -12.68 25.25 -4.79
CA ARG A 20 -11.45 25.33 -3.97
C ARG A 20 -10.24 24.79 -4.71
N ASN A 21 -10.45 23.81 -5.60
CA ASN A 21 -9.38 23.18 -6.41
C ASN A 21 -9.95 22.69 -7.76
N GLY A 22 -9.04 22.22 -8.64
CA GLY A 22 -9.42 21.79 -10.00
C GLY A 22 -10.39 20.59 -10.05
N ILE A 23 -10.46 19.77 -9.01
CA ILE A 23 -11.38 18.63 -8.94
C ILE A 23 -12.82 19.14 -8.82
N ASP A 24 -13.01 20.23 -8.07
CA ASP A 24 -14.33 20.82 -7.86
C ASP A 24 -14.97 21.28 -9.18
N ASN A 25 -14.18 21.72 -10.17
CA ASN A 25 -14.67 22.07 -11.49
C ASN A 25 -15.36 20.85 -12.16
N PHE A 26 -14.76 19.65 -12.08
CA PHE A 26 -15.35 18.45 -12.68
C PHE A 26 -16.62 18.00 -11.96
N VAL A 27 -16.65 18.12 -10.63
CA VAL A 27 -17.82 17.79 -9.82
C VAL A 27 -18.95 18.78 -10.12
N LEU A 28 -18.64 20.09 -10.05
CA LEU A 28 -19.64 21.14 -10.24
C LEU A 28 -20.20 21.17 -11.66
N ALA A 29 -19.38 20.93 -12.69
CA ALA A 29 -19.88 20.82 -14.07
C ALA A 29 -20.94 19.71 -14.23
N ARG A 30 -20.78 18.59 -13.54
CA ARG A 30 -21.78 17.52 -13.55
C ARG A 30 -23.05 17.88 -12.79
N LEU A 31 -22.92 18.54 -11.65
CA LEU A 31 -24.04 19.04 -10.86
C LEU A 31 -24.86 20.06 -11.67
N GLU A 32 -24.19 21.04 -12.28
CA GLU A 32 -24.83 22.05 -13.13
C GLU A 32 -25.53 21.44 -14.34
N ALA A 33 -24.92 20.44 -14.99
CA ALA A 33 -25.53 19.72 -16.12
C ALA A 33 -26.77 18.92 -15.70
N ALA A 34 -26.82 18.46 -14.45
CA ALA A 34 -27.96 17.75 -13.88
C ALA A 34 -29.03 18.70 -13.26
N GLY A 35 -28.75 20.01 -13.21
CA GLY A 35 -29.63 20.99 -12.54
C GLY A 35 -29.67 20.81 -11.01
N ILE A 36 -28.58 20.33 -10.41
CA ILE A 36 -28.46 20.08 -8.97
C ILE A 36 -27.48 21.10 -8.38
N ASP A 37 -27.90 21.83 -7.37
CA ASP A 37 -27.02 22.71 -6.62
C ASP A 37 -26.21 21.91 -5.60
N PRO A 38 -24.91 22.27 -5.35
CA PRO A 38 -24.13 21.66 -4.30
C PRO A 38 -24.75 21.95 -2.93
N SER A 39 -24.66 20.97 -2.03
CA SER A 39 -25.10 21.14 -0.64
C SER A 39 -24.26 22.21 0.08
N GLU A 40 -24.84 22.81 1.11
CA GLU A 40 -24.13 23.68 2.03
C GLU A 40 -22.99 22.93 2.75
N GLU A 41 -22.02 23.67 3.22
CA GLU A 41 -20.93 23.11 4.03
C GLU A 41 -21.48 22.51 5.33
N ALA A 42 -21.00 21.34 5.72
CA ALA A 42 -21.39 20.70 6.95
C ALA A 42 -20.99 21.53 8.18
N ASP A 43 -21.77 21.41 9.26
CA ASP A 43 -21.43 22.02 10.55
C ASP A 43 -20.11 21.46 11.10
N ARG A 44 -19.50 22.17 12.06
CA ARG A 44 -18.16 21.86 12.58
C ARG A 44 -18.11 20.53 13.32
N HIS A 45 -19.16 20.11 14.01
CA HIS A 45 -19.21 18.80 14.65
C HIS A 45 -19.21 17.67 13.60
N THR A 46 -19.97 17.87 12.52
CA THR A 46 -19.97 16.94 11.38
C THR A 46 -18.60 16.90 10.69
N LEU A 47 -17.96 18.05 10.48
CA LEU A 47 -16.64 18.13 9.84
C LEU A 47 -15.57 17.40 10.65
N ILE A 48 -15.44 17.67 11.96
CA ILE A 48 -14.45 16.98 12.77
C ILE A 48 -14.68 15.48 12.80
N LYS A 49 -15.93 15.03 12.96
CA LYS A 49 -16.29 13.62 12.93
C LYS A 49 -15.84 12.97 11.61
N ARG A 50 -16.16 13.57 10.46
CA ARG A 50 -15.77 13.05 9.15
C ARG A 50 -14.26 12.95 9.01
N LEU A 51 -13.52 14.02 9.35
CA LEU A 51 -12.06 14.04 9.25
C LEU A 51 -11.41 12.92 10.08
N PHE A 52 -11.88 12.72 11.31
CA PHE A 52 -11.34 11.67 12.16
C PHE A 52 -11.58 10.27 11.58
N TYR A 53 -12.81 9.97 11.14
CA TYR A 53 -13.10 8.68 10.52
C TYR A 53 -12.36 8.47 9.19
N ASP A 54 -12.26 9.51 8.37
CA ASP A 54 -11.61 9.41 7.07
C ASP A 54 -10.09 9.25 7.21
N LEU A 55 -9.45 10.07 8.05
CA LEU A 55 -8.00 10.13 8.14
C LEU A 55 -7.41 9.08 9.09
N ILE A 56 -8.03 8.85 10.25
CA ILE A 56 -7.48 7.93 11.26
C ILE A 56 -8.40 6.77 11.65
N GLY A 57 -9.63 6.73 11.13
CA GLY A 57 -10.58 5.62 11.32
C GLY A 57 -11.19 5.52 12.71
N LEU A 58 -11.01 6.52 13.58
CA LEU A 58 -11.48 6.56 14.96
C LEU A 58 -12.34 7.80 15.19
N PRO A 59 -13.28 7.80 16.16
CA PRO A 59 -13.98 9.01 16.55
C PRO A 59 -13.03 10.00 17.24
N PRO A 60 -13.33 11.32 17.21
CA PRO A 60 -12.63 12.27 18.05
C PRO A 60 -13.00 12.06 19.54
N GLU A 61 -12.03 12.25 20.42
CA GLU A 61 -12.30 12.35 21.86
C GLU A 61 -13.00 13.67 22.17
N PRO A 62 -13.86 13.73 23.22
CA PRO A 62 -14.59 14.96 23.59
C PRO A 62 -13.69 16.19 23.69
N GLU A 63 -12.51 16.04 24.29
CA GLU A 63 -11.51 17.09 24.49
C GLU A 63 -10.91 17.63 23.19
N GLN A 64 -11.11 16.93 22.08
CA GLN A 64 -10.65 17.32 20.74
C GLN A 64 -11.75 18.04 19.94
N VAL A 65 -13.01 17.85 20.33
CA VAL A 65 -14.16 18.42 19.62
C VAL A 65 -14.30 19.91 19.91
N ASP A 66 -14.41 20.29 21.19
CA ASP A 66 -14.69 21.65 21.62
C ASP A 66 -13.63 22.67 21.10
N PRO A 67 -12.31 22.40 21.20
CA PRO A 67 -11.30 23.30 20.66
C PRO A 67 -11.42 23.57 19.16
N PHE A 68 -11.84 22.56 18.39
CA PHE A 68 -12.06 22.76 16.95
C PHE A 68 -13.37 23.48 16.66
N VAL A 69 -14.45 23.16 17.39
CA VAL A 69 -15.76 23.80 17.20
C VAL A 69 -15.70 25.29 17.52
N ASP A 70 -14.95 25.67 18.56
CA ASP A 70 -14.80 27.04 19.04
C ASP A 70 -13.75 27.86 18.28
N ASP A 71 -12.79 27.20 17.59
CA ASP A 71 -11.77 27.89 16.82
C ASP A 71 -12.37 28.57 15.58
N ARG A 72 -12.43 29.91 15.58
CA ARG A 72 -12.95 30.74 14.47
C ARG A 72 -11.89 31.20 13.49
N SER A 73 -10.65 30.72 13.63
CA SER A 73 -9.59 31.07 12.69
C SER A 73 -9.88 30.51 11.30
N PRO A 74 -9.51 31.22 10.22
CA PRO A 74 -9.79 30.79 8.85
C PRO A 74 -9.07 29.49 8.45
N ASP A 75 -8.01 29.13 9.17
CA ASP A 75 -7.17 27.96 8.95
C ASP A 75 -7.46 26.81 9.94
N ALA A 76 -8.52 26.90 10.74
CA ALA A 76 -8.88 25.90 11.75
C ALA A 76 -9.06 24.49 11.14
N TYR A 77 -9.70 24.40 9.98
CA TYR A 77 -9.89 23.15 9.26
C TYR A 77 -8.56 22.55 8.78
N GLU A 78 -7.72 23.36 8.17
CA GLU A 78 -6.40 22.95 7.68
C GLU A 78 -5.47 22.49 8.82
N LYS A 79 -5.48 23.21 9.93
CA LYS A 79 -4.74 22.82 11.14
C LYS A 79 -5.17 21.44 11.65
N LEU A 80 -6.49 21.17 11.66
CA LEU A 80 -7.02 19.87 12.06
C LEU A 80 -6.57 18.78 11.09
N VAL A 81 -6.68 18.98 9.78
CA VAL A 81 -6.22 18.04 8.75
C VAL A 81 -4.73 17.74 8.93
N ASN A 82 -3.88 18.77 9.05
CA ASN A 82 -2.43 18.58 9.21
C ASN A 82 -2.08 17.83 10.49
N ARG A 83 -2.80 18.09 11.59
CA ARG A 83 -2.63 17.35 12.84
C ARG A 83 -2.97 15.86 12.69
N LEU A 84 -4.05 15.53 11.97
CA LEU A 84 -4.47 14.15 11.76
C LEU A 84 -3.55 13.41 10.78
N LEU A 85 -3.08 14.08 9.73
CA LEU A 85 -2.08 13.51 8.80
C LEU A 85 -0.74 13.23 9.50
N ALA A 86 -0.35 14.04 10.48
CA ALA A 86 0.85 13.81 11.28
C ALA A 86 0.68 12.74 12.38
N SER A 87 -0.52 12.21 12.56
CA SER A 87 -0.80 11.17 13.55
C SER A 87 -0.30 9.81 13.07
N PRO A 88 0.37 8.99 13.92
CA PRO A 88 0.72 7.60 13.58
C PRO A 88 -0.50 6.76 13.16
N ARG A 89 -1.69 7.12 13.63
CA ARG A 89 -2.96 6.47 13.28
C ARG A 89 -3.33 6.61 11.80
N PHE A 90 -2.80 7.62 11.12
CA PHE A 90 -3.00 7.78 9.68
C PHE A 90 -2.43 6.58 8.91
N GLY A 91 -1.18 6.21 9.20
CA GLY A 91 -0.57 5.03 8.58
C GLY A 91 -1.26 3.71 8.97
N GLU A 92 -1.70 3.56 10.23
CA GLU A 92 -2.49 2.39 10.65
C GLU A 92 -3.80 2.28 9.85
N ARG A 93 -4.52 3.40 9.66
CA ARG A 93 -5.77 3.48 8.92
C ARG A 93 -5.59 3.18 7.44
N TRP A 94 -4.62 3.83 6.79
CA TRP A 94 -4.43 3.76 5.35
C TRP A 94 -3.55 2.60 4.90
N GLY A 95 -2.57 2.21 5.71
CA GLY A 95 -1.75 1.01 5.48
C GLY A 95 -2.59 -0.26 5.41
N ARG A 96 -3.69 -0.34 6.18
CA ARG A 96 -4.62 -1.46 6.13
C ARG A 96 -5.15 -1.74 4.73
N HIS A 97 -5.47 -0.69 3.95
CA HIS A 97 -5.98 -0.87 2.58
C HIS A 97 -4.94 -1.51 1.65
N TRP A 98 -3.66 -1.20 1.88
CA TRP A 98 -2.58 -1.87 1.16
C TRP A 98 -2.40 -3.32 1.61
N LEU A 99 -2.40 -3.55 2.92
CA LEU A 99 -2.28 -4.89 3.50
C LEU A 99 -3.40 -5.83 3.02
N ASP A 100 -4.64 -5.33 2.95
CA ASP A 100 -5.78 -6.08 2.39
C ASP A 100 -5.53 -6.47 0.92
N LYS A 101 -4.99 -5.56 0.11
CA LYS A 101 -4.65 -5.85 -1.30
C LYS A 101 -3.49 -6.83 -1.42
N ALA A 102 -2.49 -6.69 -0.56
CA ALA A 102 -1.35 -7.60 -0.51
C ALA A 102 -1.68 -8.95 0.13
N ARG A 103 -2.89 -9.16 0.63
CA ARG A 103 -3.36 -10.38 1.29
C ARG A 103 -2.57 -10.70 2.57
N PHE A 104 -2.15 -9.65 3.31
CA PHE A 104 -1.41 -9.81 4.55
C PHE A 104 -2.12 -10.78 5.50
N ALA A 105 -1.35 -11.74 6.01
CA ALA A 105 -1.75 -12.62 7.09
C ALA A 105 -0.54 -12.93 7.99
N ASP A 106 -0.81 -13.13 9.27
CA ASP A 106 0.17 -13.53 10.27
C ASP A 106 0.17 -15.06 10.51
N SER A 107 -0.38 -15.79 9.55
CA SER A 107 -0.40 -17.27 9.50
C SER A 107 -0.17 -17.77 8.08
N ASP A 108 0.05 -19.07 7.93
CA ASP A 108 0.39 -19.74 6.65
C ASP A 108 -0.77 -19.79 5.66
N GLY A 109 -2.02 -19.72 6.14
CA GLY A 109 -3.21 -19.70 5.30
C GLY A 109 -3.54 -21.02 4.60
N TYR A 110 -2.97 -22.14 5.03
CA TYR A 110 -3.27 -23.48 4.54
C TYR A 110 -3.73 -24.40 5.68
N GLU A 111 -3.98 -25.68 5.43
CA GLU A 111 -4.63 -26.60 6.40
C GLU A 111 -3.99 -26.59 7.80
N LYS A 112 -2.67 -26.59 7.91
CA LYS A 112 -1.99 -26.50 9.21
C LYS A 112 -1.93 -25.09 9.80
N ASP A 113 -2.09 -24.09 9.01
CA ASP A 113 -2.17 -22.68 9.34
C ASP A 113 -1.27 -22.23 10.51
N ASN A 114 0.03 -22.54 10.42
CA ASN A 114 0.96 -22.16 11.46
C ASN A 114 1.13 -20.63 11.54
N PRO A 115 1.36 -20.06 12.74
CA PRO A 115 1.59 -18.63 12.90
C PRO A 115 2.91 -18.21 12.25
N ARG A 116 2.94 -16.96 11.72
CA ARG A 116 4.11 -16.27 11.20
C ARG A 116 4.53 -15.18 12.17
N PRO A 117 5.36 -15.49 13.18
CA PRO A 117 5.61 -14.59 14.31
C PRO A 117 6.29 -13.28 13.92
N ASP A 118 6.93 -13.20 12.75
CA ASP A 118 7.62 -12.01 12.25
C ASP A 118 6.86 -11.25 11.15
N ALA A 119 5.66 -11.69 10.77
CA ALA A 119 4.87 -11.07 9.69
C ALA A 119 4.53 -9.59 9.99
N TRP A 120 4.30 -9.26 11.27
CA TRP A 120 4.02 -7.90 11.74
C TRP A 120 5.10 -6.88 11.34
N ARG A 121 6.34 -7.28 11.13
CA ARG A 121 7.46 -6.40 10.77
C ARG A 121 7.24 -5.75 9.40
N TRP A 122 6.75 -6.51 8.43
CA TRP A 122 6.40 -5.96 7.13
C TRP A 122 5.14 -5.09 7.20
N ARG A 123 4.13 -5.49 7.98
CA ARG A 123 2.96 -4.64 8.25
C ARG A 123 3.40 -3.28 8.80
N ASP A 124 4.26 -3.27 9.79
CA ASP A 124 4.75 -2.04 10.41
C ASP A 124 5.60 -1.22 9.44
N TRP A 125 6.37 -1.86 8.55
CA TRP A 125 7.06 -1.19 7.46
C TRP A 125 6.08 -0.46 6.52
N VAL A 126 4.96 -1.10 6.15
CA VAL A 126 3.91 -0.48 5.33
C VAL A 126 3.29 0.72 6.04
N ILE A 127 2.94 0.58 7.31
CA ILE A 127 2.37 1.65 8.14
C ILE A 127 3.33 2.85 8.20
N ASP A 128 4.61 2.59 8.42
CA ASP A 128 5.64 3.61 8.52
C ASP A 128 5.90 4.28 7.16
N ALA A 129 5.90 3.53 6.06
CA ALA A 129 6.02 4.09 4.71
C ALA A 129 4.86 5.07 4.40
N VAL A 130 3.63 4.72 4.78
CA VAL A 130 2.47 5.61 4.64
C VAL A 130 2.60 6.85 5.52
N ASN A 131 3.01 6.71 6.79
CA ASN A 131 3.20 7.83 7.70
C ASN A 131 4.32 8.80 7.27
N ARG A 132 5.32 8.30 6.55
CA ARG A 132 6.41 9.12 5.98
C ARG A 132 6.07 9.71 4.61
N ASP A 133 4.84 9.49 4.14
CA ASP A 133 4.41 9.89 2.79
C ASP A 133 5.40 9.44 1.70
N MET A 134 5.83 8.17 1.78
CA MET A 134 6.78 7.60 0.82
C MET A 134 6.23 7.71 -0.59
N PRO A 135 6.97 8.27 -1.57
CA PRO A 135 6.52 8.33 -2.95
C PRO A 135 6.11 6.95 -3.48
N PHE A 136 5.01 6.88 -4.23
CA PHE A 136 4.42 5.61 -4.65
C PHE A 136 5.36 4.78 -5.55
N ASP A 137 6.17 5.42 -6.36
CA ASP A 137 7.20 4.77 -7.17
C ASP A 137 8.30 4.14 -6.30
N GLU A 138 8.78 4.85 -5.27
CA GLU A 138 9.73 4.30 -4.30
C GLU A 138 9.12 3.14 -3.51
N PHE A 139 7.89 3.31 -3.01
CA PHE A 139 7.14 2.28 -2.30
C PHE A 139 6.95 1.01 -3.15
N THR A 140 6.70 1.19 -4.45
CA THR A 140 6.58 0.10 -5.42
C THR A 140 7.90 -0.64 -5.61
N VAL A 141 8.97 0.10 -5.93
CA VAL A 141 10.29 -0.49 -6.20
C VAL A 141 10.81 -1.26 -4.98
N ARG A 142 10.66 -0.71 -3.77
CA ARG A 142 11.12 -1.37 -2.54
C ARG A 142 10.39 -2.68 -2.29
N GLN A 143 9.10 -2.78 -2.57
CA GLN A 143 8.34 -4.02 -2.38
C GLN A 143 8.58 -5.07 -3.46
N LEU A 144 8.76 -4.65 -4.71
CA LEU A 144 8.97 -5.60 -5.81
C LEU A 144 10.43 -6.05 -5.97
N ALA A 145 11.38 -5.18 -5.65
CA ALA A 145 12.80 -5.37 -5.94
C ALA A 145 13.72 -4.63 -4.94
N GLY A 146 13.31 -4.49 -3.69
CA GLY A 146 14.08 -3.77 -2.68
C GLY A 146 15.44 -4.42 -2.40
N ASP A 147 15.52 -5.74 -2.48
CA ASP A 147 16.76 -6.52 -2.33
C ASP A 147 17.75 -6.33 -3.50
N LEU A 148 17.28 -5.83 -4.64
CA LEU A 148 18.10 -5.56 -5.83
C LEU A 148 18.57 -4.10 -5.91
N LEU A 149 18.18 -3.25 -4.97
CA LEU A 149 18.64 -1.87 -4.93
C LEU A 149 20.15 -1.80 -4.69
N PRO A 150 20.86 -0.81 -5.28
CA PRO A 150 22.24 -0.56 -4.91
C PRO A 150 22.35 -0.35 -3.39
N GLU A 151 23.28 -1.08 -2.75
CA GLU A 151 23.50 -1.02 -1.29
C GLU A 151 22.27 -1.42 -0.45
N ALA A 152 21.41 -2.32 -0.97
CA ALA A 152 20.22 -2.80 -0.29
C ALA A 152 20.51 -3.24 1.16
N GLY A 153 19.88 -2.57 2.11
CA GLY A 153 20.00 -2.85 3.53
C GLY A 153 18.94 -3.85 4.03
N PRO A 154 18.94 -4.17 5.33
CA PRO A 154 17.95 -5.06 5.93
C PRO A 154 16.51 -4.57 5.75
N ILE A 155 16.26 -3.26 5.79
CA ILE A 155 14.93 -2.66 5.62
C ILE A 155 14.43 -2.77 4.18
N ASP A 156 15.31 -2.67 3.18
CA ASP A 156 14.97 -2.87 1.78
C ASP A 156 14.56 -4.33 1.50
N ARG A 157 15.25 -5.27 2.14
CA ARG A 157 14.89 -6.69 2.11
C ARG A 157 13.57 -6.95 2.84
N LEU A 158 13.32 -6.28 3.98
CA LEU A 158 12.04 -6.39 4.68
C LEU A 158 10.87 -5.95 3.79
N ALA A 159 11.05 -4.89 3.01
CA ALA A 159 10.02 -4.42 2.08
C ALA A 159 9.58 -5.52 1.10
N THR A 160 10.50 -6.36 0.62
CA THR A 160 10.21 -7.47 -0.31
C THR A 160 9.40 -8.62 0.33
N ALA A 161 9.13 -8.57 1.64
CA ALA A 161 8.23 -9.51 2.29
C ALA A 161 6.78 -9.42 1.74
N PHE A 162 6.47 -8.42 0.91
CA PHE A 162 5.30 -8.43 0.03
C PHE A 162 5.16 -9.77 -0.74
N HIS A 163 6.28 -10.31 -1.22
CA HIS A 163 6.30 -11.59 -1.95
C HIS A 163 6.14 -12.82 -1.06
N ARG A 164 6.20 -12.64 0.27
CA ARG A 164 6.00 -13.71 1.26
C ARG A 164 4.54 -13.85 1.72
N GLN A 165 3.63 -13.04 1.19
CA GLN A 165 2.20 -13.09 1.53
C GLN A 165 1.45 -14.17 0.73
N THR A 166 2.15 -15.20 0.29
CA THR A 166 1.61 -16.40 -0.36
C THR A 166 1.23 -17.45 0.67
N LEU A 167 0.37 -18.38 0.30
CA LEU A 167 0.09 -19.58 1.10
C LEU A 167 1.36 -20.41 1.27
N THR A 168 1.53 -20.98 2.46
CA THR A 168 2.62 -21.94 2.75
C THR A 168 2.05 -23.26 3.21
N ASN A 169 2.40 -24.35 2.50
CA ASN A 169 2.02 -25.70 2.91
C ASN A 169 3.20 -26.39 3.59
N THR A 170 2.99 -26.79 4.84
CA THR A 170 4.00 -27.49 5.68
C THR A 170 3.58 -28.94 6.01
N GLU A 171 2.63 -29.50 5.26
CA GLU A 171 2.16 -30.87 5.50
C GLU A 171 3.17 -31.92 5.05
N GLY A 172 3.08 -33.10 5.67
CA GLY A 172 3.91 -34.24 5.25
C GLY A 172 3.42 -34.83 3.91
N GLY A 173 4.37 -35.07 2.99
CA GLY A 173 4.07 -35.71 1.69
C GLY A 173 3.64 -34.72 0.60
N VAL A 174 3.73 -33.42 0.84
CA VAL A 174 3.45 -32.40 -0.19
C VAL A 174 4.55 -32.37 -1.25
N ASP A 175 4.17 -32.11 -2.50
CA ASP A 175 5.11 -31.75 -3.56
C ASP A 175 5.55 -30.29 -3.38
N GLN A 176 6.77 -30.08 -2.91
CA GLN A 176 7.32 -28.76 -2.64
C GLN A 176 7.41 -27.89 -3.91
N GLU A 177 7.68 -28.50 -5.08
CA GLU A 177 7.74 -27.77 -6.35
C GLU A 177 6.37 -27.30 -6.80
N GLU A 178 5.31 -28.10 -6.59
CA GLU A 178 3.94 -27.66 -6.87
C GLU A 178 3.60 -26.39 -6.09
N PHE A 179 3.86 -26.37 -4.78
CA PHE A 179 3.55 -25.22 -3.94
C PHE A 179 4.47 -24.01 -4.22
N ARG A 180 5.73 -24.25 -4.57
CA ARG A 180 6.63 -23.18 -5.05
C ARG A 180 6.08 -22.51 -6.30
N VAL A 181 5.67 -23.30 -7.30
CA VAL A 181 5.06 -22.78 -8.54
C VAL A 181 3.74 -22.06 -8.26
N ALA A 182 2.91 -22.59 -7.35
CA ALA A 182 1.67 -21.95 -6.94
C ALA A 182 1.94 -20.56 -6.30
N ALA A 183 2.95 -20.46 -5.45
CA ALA A 183 3.36 -19.18 -4.86
C ALA A 183 3.85 -18.16 -5.90
N VAL A 184 4.60 -18.62 -6.92
CA VAL A 184 5.03 -17.73 -8.02
C VAL A 184 3.84 -17.23 -8.83
N LYS A 185 2.87 -18.09 -9.15
CA LYS A 185 1.62 -17.70 -9.83
C LYS A 185 0.83 -16.67 -9.03
N ASP A 186 0.72 -16.88 -7.74
CA ASP A 186 0.03 -15.96 -6.83
C ASP A 186 0.73 -14.58 -6.78
N ARG A 187 2.06 -14.52 -6.80
CA ARG A 187 2.82 -13.26 -6.92
C ARG A 187 2.52 -12.51 -8.21
N VAL A 188 2.45 -13.23 -9.34
CA VAL A 188 2.07 -12.66 -10.65
C VAL A 188 0.67 -12.07 -10.58
N ASP A 189 -0.29 -12.85 -10.11
CA ASP A 189 -1.71 -12.47 -10.07
C ASP A 189 -1.92 -11.27 -9.15
N THR A 190 -1.28 -11.26 -7.99
CA THR A 190 -1.36 -10.15 -7.04
C THR A 190 -0.70 -8.89 -7.57
N THR A 191 0.47 -9.01 -8.20
CA THR A 191 1.14 -7.86 -8.83
C THR A 191 0.26 -7.26 -9.93
N GLY A 192 -0.32 -8.10 -10.79
CA GLY A 192 -1.27 -7.66 -11.81
C GLY A 192 -2.50 -6.97 -11.23
N ALA A 193 -3.09 -7.54 -10.17
CA ALA A 193 -4.28 -6.98 -9.53
C ALA A 193 -4.00 -5.64 -8.84
N ILE A 194 -2.87 -5.49 -8.18
CA ILE A 194 -2.54 -4.29 -7.39
C ILE A 194 -2.08 -3.13 -8.28
N TRP A 195 -1.08 -3.36 -9.13
CA TRP A 195 -0.45 -2.26 -9.90
C TRP A 195 -1.09 -2.01 -11.24
N LEU A 196 -1.66 -3.04 -11.86
CA LEU A 196 -2.30 -2.89 -13.18
C LEU A 196 -3.82 -2.81 -13.09
N GLY A 197 -4.41 -3.21 -11.96
CA GLY A 197 -5.87 -3.32 -11.82
C GLY A 197 -6.47 -4.41 -12.72
N LEU A 198 -5.68 -5.42 -13.10
CA LEU A 198 -6.05 -6.47 -14.04
C LEU A 198 -6.05 -7.84 -13.39
N THR A 199 -7.02 -8.68 -13.75
CA THR A 199 -7.08 -10.10 -13.39
C THR A 199 -6.25 -10.93 -14.36
N VAL A 200 -4.93 -10.91 -14.22
CA VAL A 200 -4.02 -11.57 -15.16
C VAL A 200 -4.06 -13.11 -15.11
N GLY A 201 -4.54 -13.69 -14.03
CA GLY A 201 -4.56 -15.14 -13.80
C GLY A 201 -5.28 -15.97 -14.86
N CYS A 202 -6.25 -15.39 -15.59
CA CYS A 202 -6.87 -16.08 -16.74
C CYS A 202 -5.85 -16.43 -17.83
N ALA A 203 -4.79 -15.60 -17.95
CA ALA A 203 -3.75 -15.80 -18.96
C ALA A 203 -2.77 -16.94 -18.61
N GLN A 204 -2.88 -17.54 -17.45
CA GLN A 204 -2.13 -18.75 -17.07
C GLN A 204 -2.42 -19.92 -18.02
N CYS A 205 -3.67 -20.13 -18.44
CA CYS A 205 -4.08 -21.26 -19.25
C CYS A 205 -4.28 -20.91 -20.72
N HIS A 206 -4.65 -19.68 -21.06
CA HIS A 206 -4.92 -19.19 -22.41
C HIS A 206 -4.76 -17.66 -22.46
N SER A 207 -4.61 -17.07 -23.63
CA SER A 207 -4.62 -15.60 -23.75
C SER A 207 -5.91 -15.03 -23.17
N HIS A 208 -5.81 -13.92 -22.43
CA HIS A 208 -6.93 -13.31 -21.73
C HIS A 208 -8.10 -13.00 -22.68
N LYS A 209 -9.33 -13.27 -22.24
CA LYS A 209 -10.50 -13.20 -23.14
C LYS A 209 -10.86 -11.76 -23.51
N TYR A 210 -10.68 -10.83 -22.57
CA TYR A 210 -11.15 -9.43 -22.72
C TYR A 210 -10.00 -8.44 -22.82
N ASP A 211 -8.91 -8.67 -22.07
CA ASP A 211 -7.76 -7.80 -22.02
C ASP A 211 -6.65 -8.27 -22.97
N GLN A 212 -5.81 -7.33 -23.40
CA GLN A 212 -4.74 -7.60 -24.36
C GLN A 212 -3.52 -8.23 -23.66
N ILE A 213 -3.74 -9.34 -22.96
CA ILE A 213 -2.71 -10.10 -22.23
C ILE A 213 -2.67 -11.50 -22.83
N THR A 214 -1.55 -11.84 -23.47
CA THR A 214 -1.32 -13.17 -23.98
C THR A 214 -0.83 -14.12 -22.89
N GLN A 215 -1.03 -15.43 -23.07
CA GLN A 215 -0.44 -16.43 -22.19
C GLN A 215 1.09 -16.29 -22.11
N ARG A 216 1.73 -15.94 -23.23
CA ARG A 216 3.17 -15.71 -23.29
C ARG A 216 3.60 -14.57 -22.37
N GLU A 217 2.89 -13.45 -22.37
CA GLU A 217 3.19 -12.29 -21.52
C GLU A 217 2.99 -12.64 -20.04
N TYR A 218 1.98 -13.45 -19.69
CA TYR A 218 1.81 -13.98 -18.34
C TYR A 218 3.07 -14.72 -17.88
N TYR A 219 3.59 -15.65 -18.69
CA TYR A 219 4.79 -16.40 -18.32
C TYR A 219 6.08 -15.59 -18.41
N GLN A 220 6.10 -14.51 -19.16
CA GLN A 220 7.20 -13.53 -19.10
C GLN A 220 7.20 -12.80 -17.76
N LEU A 221 6.02 -12.38 -17.24
CA LEU A 221 5.90 -11.80 -15.91
C LEU A 221 6.21 -12.85 -14.83
N PHE A 222 5.74 -14.08 -14.98
CA PHE A 222 6.06 -15.20 -14.10
C PHE A 222 7.57 -15.39 -13.93
N ALA A 223 8.34 -15.27 -15.02
CA ALA A 223 9.78 -15.47 -15.01
C ALA A 223 10.52 -14.49 -14.09
N PHE A 224 10.01 -13.28 -13.87
CA PHE A 224 10.59 -12.32 -12.94
C PHE A 224 10.50 -12.78 -11.48
N PHE A 225 9.48 -13.56 -11.12
CA PHE A 225 9.27 -14.05 -9.76
C PHE A 225 9.74 -15.51 -9.57
N ASN A 226 10.21 -16.16 -10.66
CA ASN A 226 10.65 -17.56 -10.67
C ASN A 226 12.18 -17.72 -10.73
N ASN A 227 12.93 -16.67 -10.42
CA ASN A 227 14.37 -16.64 -10.58
C ASN A 227 15.16 -16.80 -9.26
N GLY A 228 14.50 -17.09 -8.17
CA GLY A 228 15.10 -17.28 -6.86
C GLY A 228 14.19 -18.03 -5.90
N ASP A 229 14.80 -18.59 -4.87
CA ASP A 229 14.11 -19.24 -3.76
C ASP A 229 13.82 -18.25 -2.63
N GLU A 230 12.84 -18.58 -1.82
CA GLU A 230 12.54 -17.82 -0.61
C GLU A 230 13.67 -17.95 0.39
N ALA A 231 14.10 -16.82 0.93
CA ALA A 231 15.17 -16.74 1.92
C ALA A 231 14.69 -16.05 3.20
N THR A 232 15.34 -16.34 4.30
CA THR A 232 15.18 -15.61 5.56
C THR A 232 16.20 -14.49 5.61
N ALA A 233 15.76 -13.28 5.96
CA ALA A 233 16.62 -12.13 6.17
C ALA A 233 16.62 -11.71 7.64
N GLU A 234 17.80 -11.44 8.20
CA GLU A 234 17.90 -10.82 9.51
C GLU A 234 17.66 -9.32 9.38
N VAL A 235 16.67 -8.82 10.12
CA VAL A 235 16.30 -7.40 10.14
C VAL A 235 16.39 -6.91 11.59
N PRO A 236 17.27 -5.95 11.90
CA PRO A 236 17.38 -5.38 13.24
C PRO A 236 16.06 -4.75 13.71
N THR A 237 15.81 -4.80 15.02
CA THR A 237 14.56 -4.33 15.63
C THR A 237 14.64 -2.92 16.23
N SER A 238 15.84 -2.34 16.26
CA SER A 238 16.12 -0.99 16.80
C SER A 238 17.42 -0.44 16.23
N ASP A 239 17.66 0.87 16.39
CA ASP A 239 18.93 1.51 15.98
C ASP A 239 20.12 0.88 16.68
N GLU A 240 19.98 0.49 17.95
CA GLU A 240 21.03 -0.22 18.69
C GLU A 240 21.29 -1.62 18.13
N ALA A 241 20.24 -2.34 17.74
CA ALA A 241 20.36 -3.63 17.07
C ALA A 241 20.96 -3.47 15.67
N THR A 242 20.63 -2.40 14.95
CA THR A 242 21.23 -2.06 13.65
C THR A 242 22.72 -1.81 13.79
N ALA A 243 23.15 -1.01 14.77
CA ALA A 243 24.56 -0.73 15.01
C ALA A 243 25.35 -2.00 15.35
N ARG A 244 24.78 -2.87 16.18
CA ARG A 244 25.41 -4.18 16.51
C ARG A 244 25.50 -5.10 15.29
N TYR A 245 24.46 -5.12 14.46
CA TYR A 245 24.46 -5.90 13.22
C TYR A 245 25.54 -5.43 12.26
N GLU A 246 25.66 -4.14 12.01
CA GLU A 246 26.69 -3.57 11.13
C GLU A 246 28.12 -3.82 11.66
N GLU A 247 28.32 -3.70 12.96
CA GLU A 247 29.60 -4.02 13.56
C GLU A 247 29.97 -5.50 13.40
N ALA A 248 28.99 -6.38 13.63
CA ALA A 248 29.18 -7.82 13.45
C ALA A 248 29.44 -8.17 11.99
N LYS A 249 28.74 -7.56 11.05
CA LYS A 249 28.93 -7.72 9.61
C LYS A 249 30.33 -7.28 9.19
N LYS A 250 30.80 -6.10 9.60
CA LYS A 250 32.19 -5.64 9.32
C LYS A 250 33.23 -6.62 9.83
N LYS A 251 33.03 -7.18 11.03
CA LYS A 251 33.96 -8.19 11.60
C LYS A 251 33.95 -9.52 10.82
N HIS A 252 32.78 -9.91 10.33
CA HIS A 252 32.63 -11.11 9.50
C HIS A 252 33.32 -10.94 8.15
N ASP A 253 33.04 -9.84 7.45
CA ASP A 253 33.58 -9.55 6.12
C ASP A 253 35.12 -9.43 6.16
N ALA A 254 35.67 -8.81 7.23
CA ALA A 254 37.10 -8.71 7.45
C ALA A 254 37.79 -10.06 7.75
N LYS A 255 37.05 -11.11 8.14
CA LYS A 255 37.59 -12.47 8.35
C LYS A 255 37.46 -13.35 7.10
N SER A 256 36.58 -12.97 6.18
CA SER A 256 36.28 -13.72 4.95
C SER A 256 37.09 -13.20 3.73
N ALA A 257 37.79 -12.08 3.87
CA ALA A 257 38.72 -11.49 2.91
C ALA A 257 40.15 -11.93 3.20
#